data_59ad59c0aabef9da50f1fb6f6c7cba77
#
_entry.id   59ad59c0aabef9da50f1fb6f6c7cba77
#
_cell.length_a   1.000
_cell.length_b   1.000
_cell.length_c   1.000
_cell.angle_alpha   90.00
_cell.angle_beta   90.00
_cell.angle_gamma   90.00
#
_symmetry.space_group_name_H-M   'P 1'
#
loop_
_entity.id
_entity.type
_entity.pdbx_description
1 polymer ?
#
loop_
_entity_poly.entity_id
_entity_poly.type
_entity_poly.pdbx_seq_one_letter_code
_entity_poly.pdbx_strand_id
1 'polypeptide(L)'
;ATIDEEIKNLAYSLVSKPVRIEISPKDPVSKHVDHYVSYVEMDDKRFFLERLIRENPEDKMLVFVRTKVRAERLKKAMERVGISCETIHGDKTQQERNTVMDDFRKGTVKVLIATDVSARGIDIPNIEIVVNYDLPEQAENYVHRVGRTGRGDKFGKSISFCSIGEKNLLKEIESFITKPITELVVDKQTYKETIKMTADPTQEKLTSLIDEI
;
A
#
# COMPACT_ATOMS: atom_id res chain seq x y z
N ALA A 1 2.46 -18.32 -1.07
CA ALA A 1 1.11 -18.26 -1.63
C ALA A 1 0.20 -19.11 -0.76
N THR A 2 -0.85 -18.54 -0.22
CA THR A 2 -1.91 -19.28 0.46
C THR A 2 -2.80 -19.90 -0.60
N ILE A 3 -2.96 -21.22 -0.54
CA ILE A 3 -3.93 -21.96 -1.37
C ILE A 3 -5.15 -22.15 -0.49
N ASP A 4 -6.29 -21.59 -0.93
CA ASP A 4 -7.59 -21.78 -0.31
C ASP A 4 -7.92 -23.28 -0.25
N GLU A 5 -8.61 -23.71 0.81
CA GLU A 5 -8.96 -25.14 1.02
C GLU A 5 -9.86 -25.67 -0.12
N GLU A 6 -10.73 -24.83 -0.71
CA GLU A 6 -11.55 -25.20 -1.87
C GLU A 6 -10.67 -25.46 -3.11
N ILE A 7 -9.70 -24.58 -3.38
CA ILE A 7 -8.75 -24.76 -4.49
C ILE A 7 -7.87 -25.97 -4.26
N LYS A 8 -7.47 -26.23 -3.02
CA LYS A 8 -6.69 -27.40 -2.64
C LYS A 8 -7.49 -28.70 -2.89
N ASN A 9 -8.75 -28.73 -2.46
CA ASN A 9 -9.63 -29.88 -2.70
C ASN A 9 -9.86 -30.11 -4.19
N LEU A 10 -10.06 -29.04 -4.97
CA LEU A 10 -10.18 -29.12 -6.43
C LEU A 10 -8.89 -29.67 -7.06
N ALA A 11 -7.72 -29.17 -6.65
CA ALA A 11 -6.43 -29.67 -7.15
C ALA A 11 -6.24 -31.16 -6.86
N TYR A 12 -6.59 -31.60 -5.66
CA TYR A 12 -6.53 -33.05 -5.29
C TYR A 12 -7.53 -33.90 -6.07
N SER A 13 -8.68 -33.37 -6.47
CA SER A 13 -9.65 -34.10 -7.27
C SER A 13 -9.23 -34.31 -8.74
N LEU A 14 -8.34 -33.44 -9.24
CA LEU A 14 -7.87 -33.46 -10.63
C LEU A 14 -6.63 -34.32 -10.85
N VAL A 15 -5.94 -34.75 -9.78
CA VAL A 15 -4.66 -35.45 -9.88
C VAL A 15 -4.75 -36.82 -9.19
N SER A 16 -4.26 -37.88 -9.85
CA SER A 16 -4.20 -39.23 -9.26
C SER A 16 -2.93 -39.38 -8.41
N LYS A 17 -3.08 -39.73 -7.14
CA LYS A 17 -1.99 -39.91 -6.16
C LYS A 17 -1.01 -38.72 -6.07
N PRO A 18 -1.50 -37.50 -5.78
CA PRO A 18 -0.64 -36.35 -5.70
C PRO A 18 0.36 -36.46 -4.53
N VAL A 19 1.61 -36.04 -4.78
CA VAL A 19 2.61 -35.86 -3.74
C VAL A 19 2.61 -34.38 -3.38
N ARG A 20 2.25 -34.06 -2.14
CA ARG A 20 2.32 -32.66 -1.63
C ARG A 20 3.77 -32.32 -1.25
N ILE A 21 4.34 -31.34 -1.94
CA ILE A 21 5.61 -30.73 -1.57
C ILE A 21 5.29 -29.32 -1.07
N GLU A 22 5.47 -29.07 0.22
CA GLU A 22 5.24 -27.75 0.83
C GLU A 22 6.59 -27.10 1.13
N ILE A 23 6.91 -26.03 0.39
CA ILE A 23 8.09 -25.21 0.59
C ILE A 23 7.61 -23.86 1.13
N SER A 24 6.86 -23.88 2.22
CA SER A 24 6.48 -22.64 2.91
C SER A 24 7.57 -22.25 3.90
N PRO A 25 8.11 -21.01 3.82
CA PRO A 25 8.93 -20.50 4.89
C PRO A 25 8.12 -20.52 6.20
N LYS A 26 8.80 -20.79 7.33
CA LYS A 26 8.16 -20.72 8.67
C LYS A 26 7.60 -19.33 8.95
N ASP A 27 8.22 -18.28 8.38
CA ASP A 27 7.75 -16.89 8.46
C ASP A 27 6.91 -16.56 7.24
N PRO A 28 5.66 -16.08 7.41
CA PRO A 28 4.79 -15.72 6.29
C PRO A 28 5.27 -14.49 5.52
N VAL A 29 6.17 -13.68 6.10
CA VAL A 29 6.74 -12.48 5.47
C VAL A 29 8.23 -12.61 5.25
N SER A 30 8.74 -11.98 4.18
CA SER A 30 10.17 -11.96 3.86
C SER A 30 10.99 -11.29 4.96
N LYS A 31 12.17 -11.86 5.26
CA LYS A 31 13.16 -11.24 6.18
C LYS A 31 13.80 -10.00 5.60
N HIS A 32 13.68 -9.80 4.29
CA HIS A 32 14.21 -8.63 3.58
C HIS A 32 13.23 -7.45 3.57
N VAL A 33 12.17 -7.48 4.35
CA VAL A 33 11.21 -6.38 4.46
C VAL A 33 11.15 -5.88 5.88
N ASP A 34 11.40 -4.58 6.03
CA ASP A 34 11.16 -3.86 7.26
C ASP A 34 9.70 -3.40 7.32
N HIS A 35 9.03 -3.67 8.43
CA HIS A 35 7.62 -3.38 8.62
C HIS A 35 7.43 -2.23 9.58
N TYR A 36 6.73 -1.20 9.11
CA TYR A 36 6.44 0.01 9.89
C TYR A 36 4.96 0.33 9.91
N VAL A 37 4.50 0.93 11.00
CA VAL A 37 3.17 1.50 11.14
C VAL A 37 3.25 2.92 11.66
N SER A 38 2.48 3.83 11.06
CA SER A 38 2.27 5.18 11.54
C SER A 38 0.79 5.36 11.88
N TYR A 39 0.49 5.86 13.09
CA TYR A 39 -0.87 6.15 13.49
C TYR A 39 -1.28 7.50 12.96
N VAL A 40 -2.25 7.48 12.01
CA VAL A 40 -2.70 8.66 11.28
C VAL A 40 -4.21 8.62 11.15
N GLU A 41 -4.88 9.74 11.40
CA GLU A 41 -6.32 9.85 11.21
C GLU A 41 -6.71 9.60 9.74
N MET A 42 -7.91 9.05 9.53
CA MET A 42 -8.34 8.60 8.21
C MET A 42 -8.29 9.70 7.14
N ASP A 43 -8.68 10.91 7.51
CA ASP A 43 -8.73 12.06 6.60
C ASP A 43 -7.35 12.68 6.36
N ASP A 44 -6.40 12.42 7.26
CA ASP A 44 -5.05 12.98 7.21
C ASP A 44 -4.07 12.07 6.44
N LYS A 45 -4.41 10.82 6.17
CA LYS A 45 -3.53 9.84 5.49
C LYS A 45 -2.94 10.38 4.18
N ARG A 46 -3.70 11.20 3.44
CA ARG A 46 -3.24 11.80 2.17
C ARG A 46 -2.03 12.70 2.36
N PHE A 47 -1.97 13.45 3.45
CA PHE A 47 -0.89 14.37 3.76
C PHE A 47 0.39 13.61 4.10
N PHE A 48 0.24 12.51 4.85
CA PHE A 48 1.35 11.62 5.19
C PHE A 48 1.88 10.86 3.96
N LEU A 49 1.00 10.48 3.04
CA LEU A 49 1.44 9.89 1.77
C LEU A 49 2.22 10.89 0.93
N GLU A 50 1.73 12.12 0.80
CA GLU A 50 2.43 13.19 0.08
C GLU A 50 3.82 13.42 0.67
N ARG A 51 3.93 13.56 1.99
CA ARG A 51 5.20 13.72 2.68
C ARG A 51 6.13 12.55 2.42
N LEU A 52 5.65 11.31 2.55
CA LEU A 52 6.45 10.11 2.29
C LEU A 52 7.01 10.09 0.87
N ILE A 53 6.21 10.46 -0.14
CA ILE A 53 6.63 10.53 -1.54
C ILE A 53 7.71 11.61 -1.72
N ARG A 54 7.52 12.80 -1.14
CA ARG A 54 8.47 13.90 -1.24
C ARG A 54 9.81 13.62 -0.54
N GLU A 55 9.79 12.87 0.57
CA GLU A 55 10.98 12.44 1.30
C GLU A 55 11.74 11.31 0.59
N ASN A 56 11.08 10.59 -0.35
CA ASN A 56 11.67 9.46 -1.09
C ASN A 56 11.40 9.59 -2.61
N PRO A 57 11.91 10.65 -3.26
CA PRO A 57 11.55 10.99 -4.65
C PRO A 57 12.08 9.98 -5.69
N GLU A 58 13.08 9.20 -5.34
CA GLU A 58 13.68 8.21 -6.24
C GLU A 58 13.06 6.81 -6.11
N ASP A 59 12.38 6.54 -5.00
CA ASP A 59 11.85 5.21 -4.70
C ASP A 59 10.56 4.93 -5.46
N LYS A 60 10.43 3.72 -5.99
CA LYS A 60 9.16 3.23 -6.53
C LYS A 60 8.26 2.77 -5.40
N MET A 61 7.06 3.33 -5.36
CA MET A 61 6.07 3.07 -4.34
C MET A 61 4.83 2.40 -4.90
N LEU A 62 4.43 1.30 -4.27
CA LEU A 62 3.14 0.68 -4.53
C LEU A 62 2.20 0.95 -3.35
N VAL A 63 1.16 1.73 -3.60
CA VAL A 63 0.21 2.21 -2.59
C VAL A 63 -1.07 1.41 -2.67
N PHE A 64 -1.43 0.72 -1.60
CA PHE A 64 -2.65 -0.07 -1.53
C PHE A 64 -3.79 0.68 -0.88
N VAL A 65 -4.91 0.72 -1.59
CA VAL A 65 -6.19 1.26 -1.11
C VAL A 65 -7.30 0.22 -1.20
N ARG A 66 -8.34 0.37 -0.38
CA ARG A 66 -9.41 -0.61 -0.27
C ARG A 66 -10.32 -0.66 -1.50
N THR A 67 -10.61 0.47 -2.13
CA THR A 67 -11.57 0.55 -3.24
C THR A 67 -11.03 1.32 -4.45
N LYS A 68 -11.57 1.01 -5.65
CA LYS A 68 -11.27 1.73 -6.89
C LYS A 68 -11.61 3.22 -6.82
N VAL A 69 -12.72 3.57 -6.17
CA VAL A 69 -13.13 4.97 -5.99
C VAL A 69 -12.10 5.73 -5.14
N ARG A 70 -11.58 5.06 -4.10
CA ARG A 70 -10.54 5.63 -3.25
C ARG A 70 -9.22 5.79 -4.00
N ALA A 71 -8.87 4.84 -4.88
CA ALA A 71 -7.69 4.95 -5.74
C ALA A 71 -7.74 6.20 -6.62
N GLU A 72 -8.85 6.42 -7.31
CA GLU A 72 -9.02 7.58 -8.19
C GLU A 72 -9.07 8.92 -7.42
N ARG A 73 -9.70 8.95 -6.24
CA ARG A 73 -9.70 10.13 -5.37
C ARG A 73 -8.29 10.46 -4.87
N LEU A 74 -7.53 9.46 -4.48
CA LEU A 74 -6.16 9.63 -4.01
C LEU A 74 -5.24 10.10 -5.14
N LYS A 75 -5.36 9.52 -6.35
CA LYS A 75 -4.65 9.99 -7.54
C LYS A 75 -4.91 11.48 -7.76
N LYS A 76 -6.16 11.91 -7.83
CA LYS A 76 -6.51 13.33 -8.01
C LYS A 76 -5.95 14.22 -6.91
N ALA A 77 -5.91 13.74 -5.67
CA ALA A 77 -5.34 14.50 -4.56
C ALA A 77 -3.83 14.68 -4.71
N MET A 78 -3.10 13.64 -5.16
CA MET A 78 -1.65 13.72 -5.41
C MET A 78 -1.34 14.61 -6.62
N GLU A 79 -2.10 14.51 -7.70
CA GLU A 79 -1.94 15.36 -8.88
C GLU A 79 -2.10 16.86 -8.57
N ARG A 80 -3.04 17.23 -7.68
CA ARG A 80 -3.24 18.64 -7.24
C ARG A 80 -2.02 19.23 -6.57
N VAL A 81 -1.21 18.42 -5.92
CA VAL A 81 0.02 18.84 -5.23
C VAL A 81 1.28 18.57 -6.07
N GLY A 82 1.09 18.29 -7.38
CA GLY A 82 2.18 18.13 -8.34
C GLY A 82 2.90 16.78 -8.27
N ILE A 83 2.30 15.76 -7.66
CA ILE A 83 2.85 14.40 -7.62
C ILE A 83 2.24 13.57 -8.75
N SER A 84 3.12 13.10 -9.65
CA SER A 84 2.73 12.17 -10.72
C SER A 84 2.52 10.76 -10.15
N CYS A 85 1.33 10.22 -10.34
CA CYS A 85 0.99 8.86 -9.95
C CYS A 85 -0.05 8.24 -10.89
N GLU A 86 -0.09 6.92 -10.94
CA GLU A 86 -1.07 6.17 -11.72
C GLU A 86 -1.87 5.22 -10.85
N THR A 87 -3.04 4.80 -11.37
CA THR A 87 -3.93 3.84 -10.70
C THR A 87 -4.03 2.55 -11.49
N ILE A 88 -4.19 1.42 -10.75
CA ILE A 88 -4.52 0.13 -11.34
C ILE A 88 -5.64 -0.54 -10.52
N HIS A 89 -6.80 -0.76 -11.17
CA HIS A 89 -7.97 -1.39 -10.56
C HIS A 89 -8.85 -2.07 -11.61
N GLY A 90 -9.91 -2.75 -11.18
CA GLY A 90 -10.72 -3.61 -12.04
C GLY A 90 -11.43 -2.91 -13.20
N ASP A 91 -11.69 -1.59 -13.10
CA ASP A 91 -12.36 -0.83 -14.17
C ASP A 91 -11.41 -0.40 -15.29
N LYS A 92 -10.09 -0.56 -15.13
CA LYS A 92 -9.11 -0.30 -16.18
C LYS A 92 -9.12 -1.41 -17.20
N THR A 93 -9.14 -1.05 -18.48
CA THR A 93 -8.97 -2.00 -19.57
C THR A 93 -7.59 -2.67 -19.51
N GLN A 94 -7.45 -3.83 -20.13
CA GLN A 94 -6.15 -4.53 -20.15
C GLN A 94 -5.06 -3.69 -20.82
N GLN A 95 -5.41 -2.90 -21.83
CA GLN A 95 -4.46 -2.01 -22.52
C GLN A 95 -3.97 -0.89 -21.59
N GLU A 96 -4.87 -0.20 -20.87
CA GLU A 96 -4.52 0.82 -19.88
C GLU A 96 -3.64 0.23 -18.77
N ARG A 97 -3.98 -0.97 -18.27
CA ARG A 97 -3.16 -1.66 -17.27
C ARG A 97 -1.76 -1.94 -17.76
N ASN A 98 -1.61 -2.42 -19.01
CA ASN A 98 -0.31 -2.69 -19.61
C ASN A 98 0.52 -1.40 -19.74
N THR A 99 -0.09 -0.30 -20.22
CA THR A 99 0.59 1.00 -20.35
C THR A 99 1.08 1.49 -18.99
N VAL A 100 0.21 1.53 -17.99
CA VAL A 100 0.57 1.96 -16.61
C VAL A 100 1.69 1.09 -16.03
N MET A 101 1.63 -0.22 -16.27
CA MET A 101 2.64 -1.16 -15.79
C MET A 101 3.99 -0.94 -16.46
N ASP A 102 4.00 -0.64 -17.76
CA ASP A 102 5.24 -0.36 -18.51
C ASP A 102 5.88 0.96 -18.06
N ASP A 103 5.06 2.00 -17.83
CA ASP A 103 5.52 3.29 -17.32
C ASP A 103 6.10 3.15 -15.91
N PHE A 104 5.46 2.36 -15.05
CA PHE A 104 5.96 2.07 -13.71
C PHE A 104 7.25 1.23 -13.75
N ARG A 105 7.35 0.22 -14.63
CA ARG A 105 8.60 -0.56 -14.81
C ARG A 105 9.76 0.32 -15.29
N LYS A 106 9.52 1.20 -16.25
CA LYS A 106 10.52 2.16 -16.78
C LYS A 106 10.91 3.22 -15.76
N GLY A 107 10.09 3.46 -14.73
CA GLY A 107 10.30 4.51 -13.72
C GLY A 107 9.83 5.90 -14.20
N THR A 108 9.10 5.99 -15.31
CA THR A 108 8.43 7.22 -15.76
C THR A 108 7.37 7.63 -14.73
N VAL A 109 6.68 6.65 -14.15
CA VAL A 109 5.80 6.80 -12.99
C VAL A 109 6.43 6.05 -11.83
N LYS A 110 6.61 6.71 -10.69
CA LYS A 110 7.22 6.12 -9.49
C LYS A 110 6.21 5.74 -8.41
N VAL A 111 4.98 6.25 -8.49
CA VAL A 111 3.92 5.97 -7.52
C VAL A 111 2.75 5.29 -8.22
N LEU A 112 2.46 4.04 -7.84
CA LEU A 112 1.33 3.27 -8.36
C LEU A 112 0.32 3.00 -7.24
N ILE A 113 -0.91 3.43 -7.43
CA ILE A 113 -2.02 3.21 -6.50
C ILE A 113 -2.85 2.02 -6.98
N ALA A 114 -3.02 1.00 -6.14
CA ALA A 114 -3.64 -0.26 -6.52
C ALA A 114 -4.68 -0.75 -5.51
N THR A 115 -5.62 -1.57 -5.98
CA THR A 115 -6.47 -2.40 -5.12
C THR A 115 -5.92 -3.83 -5.06
N ASP A 116 -6.27 -4.59 -4.03
CA ASP A 116 -5.77 -5.96 -3.84
C ASP A 116 -6.02 -6.86 -5.05
N VAL A 117 -7.24 -6.82 -5.60
CA VAL A 117 -7.62 -7.65 -6.75
C VAL A 117 -6.73 -7.37 -7.97
N SER A 118 -6.41 -6.10 -8.19
CA SER A 118 -5.65 -5.68 -9.37
C SER A 118 -4.15 -5.87 -9.21
N ALA A 119 -3.67 -5.89 -7.98
CA ALA A 119 -2.25 -6.10 -7.68
C ALA A 119 -1.85 -7.58 -7.62
N ARG A 120 -2.84 -8.50 -7.58
CA ARG A 120 -2.55 -9.94 -7.67
C ARG A 120 -2.04 -10.30 -9.07
N GLY A 121 -0.99 -11.09 -9.13
CA GLY A 121 -0.38 -11.51 -10.40
C GLY A 121 0.47 -10.44 -11.09
N ILE A 122 0.56 -9.24 -10.52
CA ILE A 122 1.47 -8.21 -11.03
C ILE A 122 2.90 -8.56 -10.60
N ASP A 123 3.73 -8.85 -11.58
CA ASP A 123 5.17 -8.97 -11.36
C ASP A 123 5.84 -7.64 -11.69
N ILE A 124 6.13 -6.87 -10.65
CA ILE A 124 6.89 -5.64 -10.76
C ILE A 124 8.19 -5.82 -9.99
N PRO A 125 9.33 -5.82 -10.68
CA PRO A 125 10.62 -5.80 -10.02
C PRO A 125 10.89 -4.41 -9.44
N ASN A 126 11.70 -4.38 -8.38
CA ASN A 126 12.24 -3.16 -7.80
C ASN A 126 11.18 -2.19 -7.26
N ILE A 127 10.28 -2.66 -6.41
CA ILE A 127 9.48 -1.81 -5.55
C ILE A 127 10.26 -1.64 -4.25
N GLU A 128 10.64 -0.42 -3.93
CA GLU A 128 11.36 -0.07 -2.72
C GLU A 128 10.42 0.02 -1.52
N ILE A 129 9.24 0.64 -1.72
CA ILE A 129 8.28 0.90 -0.65
C ILE A 129 6.89 0.37 -1.03
N VAL A 130 6.32 -0.45 -0.17
CA VAL A 130 4.90 -0.79 -0.19
C VAL A 130 4.19 0.02 0.88
N VAL A 131 3.16 0.78 0.48
CA VAL A 131 2.35 1.58 1.40
C VAL A 131 0.97 0.94 1.55
N ASN A 132 0.61 0.52 2.76
CA ASN A 132 -0.75 0.14 3.09
C ASN A 132 -1.48 1.41 3.54
N TYR A 133 -1.96 2.21 2.56
CA TYR A 133 -2.73 3.42 2.82
C TYR A 133 -4.04 3.10 3.56
N ASP A 134 -4.71 2.03 3.17
CA ASP A 134 -5.74 1.36 3.94
C ASP A 134 -5.24 -0.02 4.36
N LEU A 135 -5.39 -0.39 5.62
CA LEU A 135 -5.10 -1.74 6.07
C LEU A 135 -6.02 -2.74 5.36
N PRO A 136 -5.52 -3.92 4.98
CA PRO A 136 -6.34 -4.97 4.39
C PRO A 136 -7.33 -5.52 5.41
N GLU A 137 -8.50 -5.94 4.94
CA GLU A 137 -9.53 -6.55 5.79
C GLU A 137 -9.17 -7.98 6.22
N GLN A 138 -8.31 -8.65 5.45
CA GLN A 138 -7.80 -9.99 5.75
C GLN A 138 -6.28 -9.93 5.92
N ALA A 139 -5.78 -10.53 6.98
CA ALA A 139 -4.36 -10.49 7.32
C ALA A 139 -3.46 -11.13 6.24
N GLU A 140 -3.96 -12.15 5.53
CA GLU A 140 -3.25 -12.80 4.42
C GLU A 140 -2.95 -11.81 3.28
N ASN A 141 -3.86 -10.87 3.03
CA ASN A 141 -3.65 -9.85 2.00
C ASN A 141 -2.48 -8.93 2.35
N TYR A 142 -2.20 -8.69 3.63
CA TYR A 142 -1.00 -7.97 4.06
C TYR A 142 0.27 -8.63 3.54
N VAL A 143 0.39 -9.94 3.71
CA VAL A 143 1.54 -10.72 3.23
C VAL A 143 1.66 -10.64 1.70
N HIS A 144 0.55 -10.73 0.99
CA HIS A 144 0.52 -10.60 -0.47
C HIS A 144 0.94 -9.20 -0.97
N ARG A 145 0.56 -8.14 -0.25
CA ARG A 145 0.97 -6.77 -0.55
C ARG A 145 2.45 -6.56 -0.30
N VAL A 146 2.90 -6.93 0.89
CA VAL A 146 4.29 -6.78 1.30
C VAL A 146 5.23 -7.60 0.43
N GLY A 147 4.83 -8.78 -0.01
CA GLY A 147 5.59 -9.61 -0.94
C GLY A 147 5.77 -9.00 -2.34
N ARG A 148 5.38 -7.73 -2.57
CA ARG A 148 5.73 -6.96 -3.77
C ARG A 148 7.08 -6.27 -3.63
N THR A 149 7.59 -6.07 -2.43
CA THR A 149 8.94 -5.57 -2.14
C THR A 149 9.81 -6.64 -1.48
N GLY A 150 11.07 -6.36 -1.25
CA GLY A 150 12.00 -7.28 -0.59
C GLY A 150 12.23 -8.59 -1.34
N ARG A 151 12.30 -8.55 -2.67
CA ARG A 151 12.48 -9.73 -3.53
C ARG A 151 13.95 -9.97 -3.88
N GLY A 152 14.32 -11.26 -3.94
CA GLY A 152 15.71 -11.68 -4.11
C GLY A 152 16.56 -11.20 -2.95
N ASP A 153 17.70 -10.58 -3.24
CA ASP A 153 18.63 -10.03 -2.25
C ASP A 153 18.37 -8.55 -1.91
N LYS A 154 17.27 -7.97 -2.42
CA LYS A 154 16.94 -6.56 -2.18
C LYS A 154 16.13 -6.40 -0.90
N PHE A 155 16.46 -5.37 -0.14
CA PHE A 155 15.66 -4.93 1.00
C PHE A 155 14.54 -4.01 0.56
N GLY A 156 13.43 -4.06 1.26
CA GLY A 156 12.27 -3.21 1.02
C GLY A 156 11.61 -2.76 2.31
N LYS A 157 10.72 -1.77 2.20
CA LYS A 157 9.97 -1.24 3.33
C LYS A 157 8.48 -1.42 3.11
N SER A 158 7.77 -1.80 4.17
CA SER A 158 6.31 -1.79 4.22
C SER A 158 5.87 -0.75 5.26
N ILE A 159 5.16 0.28 4.82
CA ILE A 159 4.68 1.35 5.68
C ILE A 159 3.15 1.30 5.70
N SER A 160 2.57 1.17 6.89
CA SER A 160 1.13 1.08 7.08
C SER A 160 0.60 2.34 7.78
N PHE A 161 -0.43 2.97 7.22
CA PHE A 161 -1.17 4.03 7.90
C PHE A 161 -2.36 3.45 8.63
N CYS A 162 -2.36 3.54 9.95
CA CYS A 162 -3.38 2.97 10.82
C CYS A 162 -4.18 4.08 11.51
N SER A 163 -5.45 4.21 11.17
CA SER A 163 -6.38 5.07 11.89
C SER A 163 -6.92 4.38 13.15
N ILE A 164 -7.57 5.15 14.03
CA ILE A 164 -8.19 4.61 15.25
C ILE A 164 -9.13 3.44 14.92
N GLY A 165 -9.92 3.56 13.86
CA GLY A 165 -10.87 2.51 13.43
C GLY A 165 -10.22 1.25 12.87
N GLU A 166 -8.93 1.29 12.51
CA GLU A 166 -8.21 0.16 11.92
C GLU A 166 -7.31 -0.59 12.90
N LYS A 167 -7.27 -0.20 14.18
CA LYS A 167 -6.39 -0.83 15.19
C LYS A 167 -6.63 -2.33 15.38
N ASN A 168 -7.87 -2.80 15.22
CA ASN A 168 -8.16 -4.23 15.31
C ASN A 168 -7.59 -4.99 14.12
N LEU A 169 -7.69 -4.44 12.91
CA LEU A 169 -7.07 -5.02 11.71
C LEU A 169 -5.54 -5.12 11.87
N LEU A 170 -4.91 -4.08 12.45
CA LEU A 170 -3.47 -4.11 12.72
C LEU A 170 -3.09 -5.27 13.65
N LYS A 171 -3.84 -5.46 14.75
CA LYS A 171 -3.60 -6.57 15.68
C LYS A 171 -3.78 -7.94 15.03
N GLU A 172 -4.78 -8.09 14.16
CA GLU A 172 -4.98 -9.33 13.41
C GLU A 172 -3.82 -9.60 12.45
N ILE A 173 -3.31 -8.56 11.77
CA ILE A 173 -2.13 -8.66 10.92
C ILE A 173 -0.90 -9.08 11.73
N GLU A 174 -0.61 -8.41 12.86
CA GLU A 174 0.53 -8.73 13.74
C GLU A 174 0.46 -10.16 14.28
N SER A 175 -0.75 -10.60 14.66
CA SER A 175 -0.99 -11.97 15.08
C SER A 175 -0.71 -12.98 13.97
N PHE A 176 -1.13 -12.66 12.74
CA PHE A 176 -0.94 -13.54 11.58
C PHE A 176 0.53 -13.65 11.16
N ILE A 177 1.25 -12.53 11.15
CA ILE A 177 2.68 -12.51 10.82
C ILE A 177 3.58 -12.91 12.00
N THR A 178 3.00 -13.17 13.19
CA THR A 178 3.68 -13.61 14.41
C THR A 178 4.80 -12.69 14.90
N LYS A 179 4.72 -11.41 14.57
CA LYS A 179 5.66 -10.39 15.03
C LYS A 179 5.02 -9.00 15.07
N PRO A 180 5.44 -8.14 16.00
CA PRO A 180 4.97 -6.75 16.02
C PRO A 180 5.49 -5.97 14.80
N ILE A 181 4.71 -4.99 14.37
CA ILE A 181 5.11 -4.02 13.35
C ILE A 181 5.70 -2.81 14.07
N THR A 182 6.87 -2.34 13.64
CA THR A 182 7.57 -1.24 14.29
C THR A 182 6.79 0.07 14.14
N GLU A 183 6.49 0.74 15.26
CA GLU A 183 5.82 2.02 15.22
C GLU A 183 6.79 3.14 14.79
N LEU A 184 6.37 3.91 13.77
CA LEU A 184 6.97 5.19 13.44
C LEU A 184 6.26 6.26 14.25
N VAL A 185 6.89 6.67 15.34
CA VAL A 185 6.33 7.69 16.23
C VAL A 185 6.35 9.04 15.53
N VAL A 186 5.18 9.61 15.30
CA VAL A 186 5.01 10.97 14.80
C VAL A 186 4.61 11.85 15.97
N ASP A 187 5.50 12.75 16.39
CA ASP A 187 5.19 13.70 17.44
C ASP A 187 4.13 14.73 16.98
N LYS A 188 3.48 15.41 17.95
CA LYS A 188 2.38 16.33 17.66
C LYS A 188 2.78 17.52 16.77
N GLN A 189 4.03 17.94 16.85
CA GLN A 189 4.53 19.07 16.05
C GLN A 189 4.71 18.62 14.60
N THR A 190 5.41 17.51 14.38
CA THR A 190 5.60 16.86 13.07
C THR A 190 4.26 16.55 12.41
N TYR A 191 3.28 16.08 13.18
CA TYR A 191 1.93 15.80 12.68
C TYR A 191 1.26 17.08 12.13
N LYS A 192 1.26 18.15 12.92
CA LYS A 192 0.70 19.46 12.53
C LYS A 192 1.44 20.06 11.32
N GLU A 193 2.76 19.97 11.30
CA GLU A 193 3.58 20.44 10.18
C GLU A 193 3.25 19.67 8.90
N THR A 194 3.08 18.35 8.97
CA THR A 194 2.71 17.53 7.83
C THR A 194 1.38 17.96 7.22
N ILE A 195 0.36 18.21 8.04
CA ILE A 195 -0.94 18.70 7.54
C ILE A 195 -0.78 20.10 6.90
N LYS A 196 -0.03 21.00 7.53
CA LYS A 196 0.17 22.38 7.04
C LYS A 196 0.98 22.45 5.74
N MET A 197 2.03 21.62 5.60
CA MET A 197 2.89 21.61 4.40
C MET A 197 2.10 21.29 3.12
N THR A 198 1.02 20.53 3.28
CA THR A 198 0.24 19.98 2.19
C THR A 198 -1.16 20.59 2.10
N ALA A 199 -1.48 21.56 2.96
CA ALA A 199 -2.72 22.31 2.88
C ALA A 199 -2.77 23.06 1.55
N ASP A 200 -3.78 22.75 0.74
CA ASP A 200 -4.05 23.43 -0.52
C ASP A 200 -4.19 24.94 -0.24
N PRO A 201 -3.43 25.81 -0.93
CA PRO A 201 -3.52 27.27 -0.73
C PRO A 201 -4.94 27.83 -0.89
N THR A 202 -5.82 27.09 -1.57
CA THR A 202 -7.24 27.41 -1.73
C THR A 202 -8.03 27.22 -0.44
N GLN A 203 -7.64 26.29 0.43
CA GLN A 203 -8.30 26.06 1.73
C GLN A 203 -7.89 27.13 2.77
N GLU A 204 -6.65 27.61 2.75
CA GLU A 204 -6.22 28.72 3.62
C GLU A 204 -6.99 30.01 3.31
N LYS A 205 -7.27 30.28 2.02
CA LYS A 205 -8.10 31.45 1.63
C LYS A 205 -9.56 31.33 2.08
N LEU A 206 -10.12 30.13 2.13
CA LEU A 206 -11.50 29.92 2.62
C LEU A 206 -11.58 30.07 4.13
N THR A 207 -10.60 29.57 4.88
CA THR A 207 -10.57 29.70 6.35
C THR A 207 -10.33 31.16 6.76
N SER A 208 -9.43 31.88 6.09
CA SER A 208 -9.21 33.31 6.37
C SER A 208 -10.43 34.19 6.03
N LEU A 209 -11.23 33.83 5.02
CA LEU A 209 -12.48 34.52 4.68
C LEU A 209 -13.61 34.25 5.68
N ILE A 210 -13.58 33.11 6.38
CA ILE A 210 -14.58 32.76 7.42
C ILE A 210 -14.22 33.43 8.75
N ASP A 211 -12.93 33.63 9.05
CA ASP A 211 -12.45 34.28 10.28
C ASP A 211 -12.58 35.81 10.21
N GLU A 212 -12.88 36.39 9.04
CA GLU A 212 -13.12 37.84 8.83
C GLU A 212 -14.62 38.23 8.86
N ILE A 213 -15.55 37.26 9.10
CA ILE A 213 -16.99 37.47 9.24
C ILE A 213 -17.41 37.30 10.71
#